data_48cee1318eea510fac5195e8db14b0d8
#
_entry.id   48cee1318eea510fac5195e8db14b0d8
#
_cell.length_a   1.000
_cell.length_b   1.000
_cell.length_c   1.000
_cell.angle_alpha   90.00
_cell.angle_beta   90.00
_cell.angle_gamma   90.00
#
_symmetry.space_group_name_H-M   'P 1'
#
loop_
_entity.id
_entity.type
_entity.pdbx_description
1 polymer ?
#
loop_
_entity_poly.entity_id
_entity_poly.type
_entity_poly.pdbx_seq_one_letter_code
_entity_poly.pdbx_strand_id
1 'polypeptide(L)'
;MRNPIGKKVVDIKPSGIRKFFDIVQETEGAISLGVGEPDFDTPWHIRDEGIYSLEKGRTFYTSNSGLKELRQEVSNYIKRTQDVTYDPIKEIFITVGGSEAIDLALRAMVDPGDEVLIPQPSYVSYEPCAILADAVPVIIELKEENQFRLTAEEVLEKVTDKTKILVLPFPNNPTGAVMGKEDLEAIAKVVIAKDLFVISDEIYSELTYNGKHVSIVSLPGMKERTILINGFSKAYAMTGWRLGYACGPEEILKQMVKIHQFAIMCAPTTSQYAAVEALKNGDEDVRIMREEYNHRRRYLLNEFKRLGLPCFEPFGAFYVFPSIKKFGMSSDEFCTRLLKEEKLAVVPGTAFGDCGEGFIRISYAYSLDNLKLAMERLENFIKKIN
;
A
#
# COMPACT_ATOMS: atom_id res chain seq x y z
N MET A 1 -25.82 -26.25 -18.95
CA MET A 1 -25.50 -24.85 -19.32
C MET A 1 -23.98 -24.69 -19.40
N ARG A 2 -23.49 -23.81 -20.28
CA ARG A 2 -22.05 -23.47 -20.34
C ARG A 2 -21.66 -22.72 -19.06
N ASN A 3 -20.48 -23.00 -18.50
CA ASN A 3 -20.00 -22.24 -17.34
C ASN A 3 -19.81 -20.75 -17.73
N PRO A 4 -20.51 -19.80 -17.05
CA PRO A 4 -20.42 -18.38 -17.39
C PRO A 4 -19.18 -17.68 -16.79
N ILE A 5 -18.43 -18.35 -15.90
CA ILE A 5 -17.34 -17.74 -15.13
C ILE A 5 -16.00 -18.07 -15.78
N GLY A 6 -15.16 -17.05 -15.93
CA GLY A 6 -13.79 -17.19 -16.42
C GLY A 6 -12.91 -17.98 -15.43
N LYS A 7 -12.08 -18.91 -15.93
CA LYS A 7 -11.25 -19.78 -15.08
C LYS A 7 -10.36 -19.01 -14.12
N LYS A 8 -9.68 -17.96 -14.58
CA LYS A 8 -8.78 -17.15 -13.73
C LYS A 8 -9.45 -16.56 -12.48
N VAL A 9 -10.72 -16.15 -12.59
CA VAL A 9 -11.46 -15.53 -11.48
C VAL A 9 -11.85 -16.58 -10.43
N VAL A 10 -12.08 -17.83 -10.86
CA VAL A 10 -12.43 -18.94 -9.93
C VAL A 10 -11.28 -19.25 -8.99
N ASP A 11 -10.05 -19.16 -9.45
CA ASP A 11 -8.84 -19.52 -8.70
C ASP A 11 -8.41 -18.42 -7.71
N ILE A 12 -8.92 -17.19 -7.86
CA ILE A 12 -8.62 -16.07 -6.97
C ILE A 12 -9.43 -16.19 -5.68
N LYS A 13 -8.74 -16.30 -4.55
CA LYS A 13 -9.39 -16.30 -3.22
C LYS A 13 -10.02 -14.92 -2.93
N PRO A 14 -11.22 -14.86 -2.34
CA PRO A 14 -11.76 -13.61 -1.83
C PRO A 14 -10.82 -12.97 -0.80
N SER A 15 -10.78 -11.64 -0.76
CA SER A 15 -9.92 -10.91 0.18
C SER A 15 -10.25 -11.31 1.63
N GLY A 16 -9.26 -11.87 2.34
CA GLY A 16 -9.38 -12.25 3.75
C GLY A 16 -9.73 -11.06 4.66
N ILE A 17 -9.28 -9.86 4.29
CA ILE A 17 -9.59 -8.62 5.02
C ILE A 17 -11.10 -8.34 5.00
N ARG A 18 -11.77 -8.52 3.85
CA ARG A 18 -13.19 -8.18 3.70
C ARG A 18 -14.10 -9.07 4.54
N LYS A 19 -13.77 -10.35 4.66
CA LYS A 19 -14.50 -11.29 5.52
C LYS A 19 -14.62 -10.80 6.97
N PHE A 20 -13.55 -10.22 7.51
CA PHE A 20 -13.57 -9.67 8.87
C PHE A 20 -14.39 -8.37 8.97
N PHE A 21 -14.42 -7.54 7.92
CA PHE A 21 -15.26 -6.34 7.92
C PHE A 21 -16.75 -6.64 7.96
N ASP A 22 -17.21 -7.63 7.20
CA ASP A 22 -18.61 -8.01 7.18
C ASP A 22 -19.06 -8.47 8.57
N ILE A 23 -18.25 -9.27 9.27
CA ILE A 23 -18.56 -9.74 10.65
C ILE A 23 -18.57 -8.58 11.65
N VAL A 24 -17.69 -7.59 11.48
CA VAL A 24 -17.63 -6.41 12.37
C VAL A 24 -18.90 -5.57 12.26
N GLN A 25 -19.42 -5.36 11.05
CA GLN A 25 -20.65 -4.59 10.84
C GLN A 25 -21.88 -5.23 11.52
N GLU A 26 -21.89 -6.55 11.67
CA GLU A 26 -22.95 -7.30 12.33
C GLU A 26 -22.77 -7.38 13.85
N THR A 27 -21.64 -6.94 14.40
CA THR A 27 -21.31 -7.07 15.84
C THR A 27 -21.52 -5.74 16.56
N GLU A 28 -22.63 -5.61 17.28
CA GLU A 28 -22.95 -4.40 18.04
C GLU A 28 -21.88 -4.07 19.10
N GLY A 29 -21.39 -2.82 19.09
CA GLY A 29 -20.37 -2.33 20.01
C GLY A 29 -18.94 -2.83 19.72
N ALA A 30 -18.70 -3.43 18.55
CA ALA A 30 -17.37 -3.79 18.13
C ALA A 30 -16.54 -2.56 17.77
N ILE A 31 -15.24 -2.58 18.16
CA ILE A 31 -14.23 -1.65 17.69
C ILE A 31 -13.43 -2.37 16.60
N SER A 32 -13.30 -1.72 15.44
CA SER A 32 -12.45 -2.24 14.37
C SER A 32 -11.16 -1.45 14.29
N LEU A 33 -10.02 -2.16 14.39
CA LEU A 33 -8.70 -1.64 14.04
C LEU A 33 -8.17 -2.30 12.76
N GLY A 34 -9.09 -2.84 11.96
CA GLY A 34 -8.77 -3.58 10.74
C GLY A 34 -8.72 -2.72 9.47
N VAL A 35 -9.41 -1.56 9.44
CA VAL A 35 -9.45 -0.71 8.24
C VAL A 35 -8.12 0.00 8.02
N GLY A 36 -7.63 -0.05 6.79
CA GLY A 36 -6.40 0.64 6.38
C GLY A 36 -6.71 2.01 5.76
N GLU A 37 -7.34 2.90 6.51
CA GLU A 37 -7.80 4.21 6.06
C GLU A 37 -7.46 5.29 7.10
N PRO A 38 -6.98 6.49 6.68
CA PRO A 38 -6.83 7.62 7.57
C PRO A 38 -8.13 7.95 8.30
N ASP A 39 -8.04 8.27 9.59
CA ASP A 39 -9.16 8.76 10.40
C ASP A 39 -9.30 10.29 10.38
N PHE A 40 -8.47 10.94 9.59
CA PHE A 40 -8.57 12.37 9.32
C PHE A 40 -9.48 12.63 8.13
N ASP A 41 -10.21 13.72 8.19
CA ASP A 41 -10.82 14.30 6.99
C ASP A 41 -9.74 14.77 6.02
N THR A 42 -10.02 14.72 4.73
CA THR A 42 -9.22 15.46 3.74
C THR A 42 -9.12 16.93 4.15
N PRO A 43 -7.92 17.57 4.18
CA PRO A 43 -7.75 18.95 4.58
C PRO A 43 -8.72 19.90 3.87
N TRP A 44 -9.20 20.93 4.59
CA TRP A 44 -10.29 21.76 4.10
C TRP A 44 -9.97 22.44 2.77
N HIS A 45 -8.78 23.03 2.61
CA HIS A 45 -8.40 23.72 1.37
C HIS A 45 -8.40 22.77 0.15
N ILE A 46 -8.07 21.48 0.35
CA ILE A 46 -8.11 20.45 -0.70
C ILE A 46 -9.58 20.15 -1.07
N ARG A 47 -10.45 20.01 -0.05
CA ARG A 47 -11.90 19.81 -0.28
C ARG A 47 -12.52 21.02 -1.00
N ASP A 48 -12.14 22.22 -0.58
CA ASP A 48 -12.62 23.48 -1.14
C ASP A 48 -12.29 23.60 -2.63
N GLU A 49 -11.07 23.24 -3.07
CA GLU A 49 -10.73 23.22 -4.49
C GLU A 49 -11.57 22.20 -5.28
N GLY A 50 -11.86 21.03 -4.67
CA GLY A 50 -12.80 20.06 -5.24
C GLY A 50 -14.20 20.66 -5.45
N ILE A 51 -14.75 21.35 -4.44
CA ILE A 51 -16.05 22.05 -4.50
C ILE A 51 -15.99 23.14 -5.56
N TYR A 52 -14.95 23.96 -5.54
CA TYR A 52 -14.76 25.05 -6.50
C TYR A 52 -14.70 24.54 -7.95
N SER A 53 -14.08 23.38 -8.17
CA SER A 53 -14.06 22.78 -9.51
C SER A 53 -15.46 22.46 -10.04
N LEU A 54 -16.36 22.02 -9.16
CA LEU A 54 -17.77 21.76 -9.49
C LEU A 54 -18.54 23.08 -9.72
N GLU A 55 -18.35 24.09 -8.89
CA GLU A 55 -18.96 25.42 -9.04
C GLU A 55 -18.56 26.08 -10.37
N LYS A 56 -17.34 25.85 -10.83
CA LYS A 56 -16.83 26.31 -12.11
C LYS A 56 -17.24 25.46 -13.32
N GLY A 57 -18.04 24.42 -13.10
CA GLY A 57 -18.49 23.52 -14.16
C GLY A 57 -17.37 22.68 -14.77
N ARG A 58 -16.28 22.40 -14.02
CA ARG A 58 -15.16 21.58 -14.48
C ARG A 58 -15.50 20.09 -14.38
N THR A 59 -16.50 19.65 -15.15
CA THR A 59 -17.09 18.30 -15.08
C THR A 59 -16.89 17.49 -16.36
N PHE A 60 -16.04 17.94 -17.26
CA PHE A 60 -15.72 17.25 -18.51
C PHE A 60 -14.56 16.27 -18.34
N TYR A 61 -14.42 15.37 -19.30
CA TYR A 61 -13.25 14.49 -19.36
C TYR A 61 -11.95 15.28 -19.44
N THR A 62 -10.95 14.82 -18.72
CA THR A 62 -9.57 15.30 -18.88
C THR A 62 -8.86 14.49 -19.99
N SER A 63 -7.60 14.79 -20.25
CA SER A 63 -6.73 13.89 -21.01
C SER A 63 -6.73 12.51 -20.36
N ASN A 64 -6.63 11.45 -21.16
CA ASN A 64 -6.48 10.08 -20.65
C ASN A 64 -5.31 9.94 -19.66
N SER A 65 -4.22 10.66 -19.88
CA SER A 65 -3.09 10.67 -18.93
C SER A 65 -3.30 11.57 -17.71
N GLY A 66 -4.44 12.25 -17.61
CA GLY A 66 -4.76 13.20 -16.54
C GLY A 66 -4.46 14.67 -16.88
N LEU A 67 -4.90 15.59 -16.00
CA LEU A 67 -4.66 17.02 -16.13
C LEU A 67 -3.17 17.34 -16.27
N LYS A 68 -2.82 18.16 -17.23
CA LYS A 68 -1.42 18.60 -17.44
C LYS A 68 -0.85 19.28 -16.20
N GLU A 69 -1.64 20.13 -15.56
CA GLU A 69 -1.25 20.81 -14.33
C GLU A 69 -0.94 19.82 -13.21
N LEU A 70 -1.80 18.83 -12.99
CA LEU A 70 -1.56 17.81 -11.97
C LEU A 70 -0.28 17.01 -12.24
N ARG A 71 -0.05 16.61 -13.49
CA ARG A 71 1.18 15.90 -13.86
C ARG A 71 2.44 16.74 -13.64
N GLN A 72 2.33 18.06 -13.87
CA GLN A 72 3.42 18.99 -13.56
C GLN A 72 3.69 19.05 -12.05
N GLU A 73 2.63 19.12 -11.23
CA GLU A 73 2.82 19.13 -9.76
C GLU A 73 3.33 17.79 -9.22
N VAL A 74 2.95 16.66 -9.81
CA VAL A 74 3.57 15.37 -9.50
C VAL A 74 5.07 15.36 -9.83
N SER A 75 5.47 15.91 -10.99
CA SER A 75 6.90 16.06 -11.34
C SER A 75 7.65 16.93 -10.33
N ASN A 76 7.06 18.08 -9.95
CA ASN A 76 7.62 18.98 -8.95
C ASN A 76 7.76 18.30 -7.58
N TYR A 77 6.74 17.55 -7.17
CA TYR A 77 6.72 16.80 -5.92
C TYR A 77 7.85 15.76 -5.86
N ILE A 78 7.98 14.92 -6.89
CA ILE A 78 9.02 13.89 -6.94
C ILE A 78 10.41 14.54 -6.97
N LYS A 79 10.57 15.63 -7.71
CA LYS A 79 11.84 16.37 -7.72
C LYS A 79 12.22 16.89 -6.34
N ARG A 80 11.28 17.48 -5.59
CA ARG A 80 11.60 18.02 -4.25
C ARG A 80 11.75 16.95 -3.17
N THR A 81 11.12 15.77 -3.31
CA THR A 81 11.16 14.71 -2.30
C THR A 81 12.25 13.66 -2.55
N GLN A 82 12.50 13.32 -3.81
CA GLN A 82 13.38 12.21 -4.21
C GLN A 82 14.58 12.65 -5.08
N ASP A 83 14.66 13.93 -5.45
CA ASP A 83 15.67 14.50 -6.36
C ASP A 83 15.69 13.86 -7.77
N VAL A 84 14.57 13.29 -8.19
CA VAL A 84 14.36 12.68 -9.51
C VAL A 84 13.41 13.53 -10.35
N THR A 85 13.72 13.73 -11.62
CA THR A 85 12.88 14.49 -12.56
C THR A 85 12.21 13.54 -13.54
N TYR A 86 10.89 13.65 -13.66
CA TYR A 86 10.08 12.99 -14.69
C TYR A 86 9.48 14.03 -15.62
N ASP A 87 9.45 13.74 -16.92
CA ASP A 87 8.73 14.57 -17.91
C ASP A 87 7.21 14.48 -17.63
N PRO A 88 6.54 15.59 -17.30
CA PRO A 88 5.12 15.57 -16.95
C PRO A 88 4.21 15.17 -18.11
N ILE A 89 4.70 15.20 -19.36
CA ILE A 89 3.91 14.84 -20.54
C ILE A 89 4.07 13.36 -20.88
N LYS A 90 5.26 12.79 -20.67
CA LYS A 90 5.63 11.48 -21.18
C LYS A 90 5.79 10.42 -20.11
N GLU A 91 6.26 10.84 -18.92
CA GLU A 91 6.70 9.94 -17.87
C GLU A 91 5.78 9.98 -16.63
N ILE A 92 4.58 10.61 -16.71
CA ILE A 92 3.60 10.69 -15.61
C ILE A 92 2.19 10.41 -16.13
N PHE A 93 1.48 9.57 -15.38
CA PHE A 93 0.13 9.13 -15.69
C PHE A 93 -0.74 9.10 -14.42
N ILE A 94 -1.93 9.72 -14.47
CA ILE A 94 -2.88 9.81 -13.36
C ILE A 94 -3.87 8.65 -13.41
N THR A 95 -4.04 7.96 -12.29
CA THR A 95 -4.83 6.72 -12.17
C THR A 95 -5.97 6.85 -11.15
N VAL A 96 -6.91 5.92 -11.20
CA VAL A 96 -8.01 5.78 -10.21
C VAL A 96 -7.47 5.07 -8.95
N GLY A 97 -6.59 5.77 -8.22
CA GLY A 97 -5.83 5.25 -7.07
C GLY A 97 -4.64 4.39 -7.48
N GLY A 98 -3.77 4.10 -6.50
CA GLY A 98 -2.59 3.24 -6.71
C GLY A 98 -2.95 1.82 -7.16
N SER A 99 -4.12 1.31 -6.76
CA SER A 99 -4.57 -0.04 -7.14
C SER A 99 -4.75 -0.20 -8.64
N GLU A 100 -5.27 0.82 -9.34
CA GLU A 100 -5.34 0.80 -10.80
C GLU A 100 -3.95 0.84 -11.42
N ALA A 101 -3.04 1.66 -10.88
CA ALA A 101 -1.67 1.73 -11.37
C ALA A 101 -0.95 0.38 -11.30
N ILE A 102 -1.16 -0.39 -10.22
CA ILE A 102 -0.61 -1.75 -10.05
C ILE A 102 -1.16 -2.69 -11.13
N ASP A 103 -2.50 -2.75 -11.29
CA ASP A 103 -3.15 -3.62 -12.27
C ASP A 103 -2.72 -3.28 -13.70
N LEU A 104 -2.69 -2.00 -14.05
CA LEU A 104 -2.27 -1.54 -15.37
C LEU A 104 -0.79 -1.80 -15.65
N ALA A 105 0.10 -1.64 -14.66
CA ALA A 105 1.52 -1.92 -14.82
C ALA A 105 1.74 -3.40 -15.12
N LEU A 106 1.12 -4.30 -14.35
CA LEU A 106 1.20 -5.73 -14.59
C LEU A 106 0.64 -6.10 -15.98
N ARG A 107 -0.58 -5.66 -16.32
CA ARG A 107 -1.18 -5.94 -17.65
C ARG A 107 -0.39 -5.40 -18.82
N ALA A 108 0.35 -4.30 -18.64
CA ALA A 108 1.14 -3.70 -19.71
C ALA A 108 2.52 -4.35 -19.89
N MET A 109 3.03 -5.02 -18.86
CA MET A 109 4.42 -5.45 -18.82
C MET A 109 4.63 -6.96 -18.88
N VAL A 110 3.61 -7.79 -18.57
CA VAL A 110 3.79 -9.26 -18.55
C VAL A 110 3.12 -9.96 -19.71
N ASP A 111 3.73 -11.04 -20.14
CA ASP A 111 3.16 -12.04 -21.03
C ASP A 111 2.81 -13.32 -20.24
N PRO A 112 1.93 -14.19 -20.77
CA PRO A 112 1.59 -15.46 -20.13
C PRO A 112 2.83 -16.30 -19.79
N GLY A 113 3.03 -16.57 -18.50
CA GLY A 113 4.13 -17.37 -17.98
C GLY A 113 5.35 -16.57 -17.50
N ASP A 114 5.36 -15.24 -17.68
CA ASP A 114 6.33 -14.39 -17.01
C ASP A 114 6.15 -14.44 -15.49
N GLU A 115 7.23 -14.47 -14.74
CA GLU A 115 7.22 -14.50 -13.28
C GLU A 115 7.28 -13.10 -12.69
N VAL A 116 6.46 -12.88 -11.64
CA VAL A 116 6.43 -11.66 -10.84
C VAL A 116 6.82 -12.01 -9.41
N LEU A 117 7.94 -11.49 -8.93
CA LEU A 117 8.39 -11.65 -7.55
C LEU A 117 7.56 -10.73 -6.64
N ILE A 118 6.91 -11.32 -5.63
CA ILE A 118 6.02 -10.61 -4.70
C ILE A 118 6.46 -10.90 -3.27
N PRO A 119 7.06 -9.92 -2.58
CA PRO A 119 7.33 -10.04 -1.15
C PRO A 119 6.02 -10.15 -0.35
N GLN A 120 5.95 -11.10 0.57
CA GLN A 120 4.85 -11.28 1.52
C GLN A 120 5.39 -11.45 2.95
N PRO A 121 4.66 -11.01 4.01
CA PRO A 121 3.30 -10.47 3.94
C PRO A 121 3.27 -9.08 3.30
N SER A 122 2.28 -8.84 2.45
CA SER A 122 2.12 -7.56 1.76
C SER A 122 0.67 -7.28 1.36
N TYR A 123 0.43 -6.14 0.69
CA TYR A 123 -0.91 -5.76 0.26
C TYR A 123 -1.52 -6.81 -0.67
N VAL A 124 -2.75 -7.19 -0.34
CA VAL A 124 -3.46 -8.36 -0.90
C VAL A 124 -3.73 -8.32 -2.40
N SER A 125 -3.52 -7.21 -3.08
CA SER A 125 -3.86 -7.07 -4.50
C SER A 125 -2.75 -7.47 -5.46
N TYR A 126 -1.48 -7.58 -5.04
CA TYR A 126 -0.39 -7.84 -5.97
C TYR A 126 -0.51 -9.21 -6.63
N GLU A 127 -0.72 -10.26 -5.85
CA GLU A 127 -0.86 -11.62 -6.35
C GLU A 127 -2.09 -11.79 -7.26
N PRO A 128 -3.31 -11.37 -6.89
CA PRO A 128 -4.46 -11.43 -7.79
C PRO A 128 -4.28 -10.62 -9.08
N CYS A 129 -3.67 -9.44 -9.02
CA CYS A 129 -3.41 -8.64 -10.22
C CYS A 129 -2.41 -9.34 -11.16
N ALA A 130 -1.37 -9.99 -10.62
CA ALA A 130 -0.44 -10.79 -11.41
C ALA A 130 -1.15 -11.97 -12.10
N ILE A 131 -1.99 -12.72 -11.37
CA ILE A 131 -2.79 -13.82 -11.93
C ILE A 131 -3.74 -13.32 -13.04
N LEU A 132 -4.43 -12.20 -12.81
CA LEU A 132 -5.34 -11.60 -13.79
C LEU A 132 -4.60 -11.12 -15.06
N ALA A 133 -3.34 -10.76 -14.94
CA ALA A 133 -2.47 -10.39 -16.05
C ALA A 133 -1.80 -11.60 -16.75
N ASP A 134 -2.13 -12.85 -16.38
CA ASP A 134 -1.53 -14.10 -16.86
C ASP A 134 -0.07 -14.35 -16.42
N ALA A 135 0.44 -13.60 -15.46
CA ALA A 135 1.73 -13.84 -14.87
C ALA A 135 1.70 -14.96 -13.82
N VAL A 136 2.86 -15.50 -13.51
CA VAL A 136 3.07 -16.46 -12.42
C VAL A 136 3.60 -15.71 -11.20
N PRO A 137 2.81 -15.56 -10.12
CA PRO A 137 3.31 -14.97 -8.89
C PRO A 137 4.33 -15.90 -8.21
N VAL A 138 5.50 -15.37 -7.86
CA VAL A 138 6.55 -16.06 -7.10
C VAL A 138 6.75 -15.34 -5.79
N ILE A 139 6.40 -16.00 -4.70
CA ILE A 139 6.40 -15.40 -3.37
C ILE A 139 7.80 -15.41 -2.75
N ILE A 140 8.20 -14.25 -2.20
CA ILE A 140 9.38 -14.09 -1.34
C ILE A 140 8.90 -13.82 0.08
N GLU A 141 9.23 -14.71 1.02
CA GLU A 141 8.83 -14.54 2.42
C GLU A 141 9.71 -13.49 3.11
N LEU A 142 9.09 -12.42 3.59
CA LEU A 142 9.74 -11.42 4.44
C LEU A 142 9.82 -11.95 5.88
N LYS A 143 10.99 -11.94 6.46
CA LYS A 143 11.26 -12.56 7.76
C LYS A 143 11.27 -11.55 8.91
N GLU A 144 10.71 -11.94 10.05
CA GLU A 144 10.71 -11.14 11.28
C GLU A 144 12.14 -10.78 11.73
N GLU A 145 13.09 -11.73 11.60
CA GLU A 145 14.50 -11.53 11.93
C GLU A 145 15.19 -10.41 11.13
N ASN A 146 14.70 -10.17 9.90
CA ASN A 146 15.12 -9.06 9.03
C ASN A 146 14.22 -7.83 9.20
N GLN A 147 13.37 -7.77 10.23
CA GLN A 147 12.37 -6.71 10.41
C GLN A 147 11.42 -6.58 9.22
N PHE A 148 11.07 -7.68 8.59
CA PHE A 148 10.24 -7.77 7.38
C PHE A 148 10.77 -6.90 6.21
N ARG A 149 12.07 -6.65 6.15
CA ARG A 149 12.76 -6.04 4.99
C ARG A 149 13.09 -7.11 3.97
N LEU A 150 13.03 -6.74 2.70
CA LEU A 150 13.48 -7.60 1.60
C LEU A 150 15.00 -7.52 1.47
N THR A 151 15.68 -8.65 1.33
CA THR A 151 17.12 -8.72 1.08
C THR A 151 17.44 -9.08 -0.38
N ALA A 152 18.63 -8.68 -0.83
CA ALA A 152 19.10 -9.00 -2.18
C ALA A 152 19.28 -10.51 -2.38
N GLU A 153 19.69 -11.23 -1.34
CA GLU A 153 19.84 -12.68 -1.32
C GLU A 153 18.50 -13.39 -1.53
N GLU A 154 17.45 -12.95 -0.82
CA GLU A 154 16.09 -13.50 -0.97
C GLU A 154 15.54 -13.27 -2.39
N VAL A 155 15.85 -12.14 -3.01
CA VAL A 155 15.50 -11.90 -4.43
C VAL A 155 16.26 -12.87 -5.33
N LEU A 156 17.59 -13.00 -5.16
CA LEU A 156 18.44 -13.87 -5.98
C LEU A 156 18.03 -15.34 -5.91
N GLU A 157 17.59 -15.83 -4.75
CA GLU A 157 17.12 -17.21 -4.57
C GLU A 157 15.88 -17.54 -5.39
N LYS A 158 15.06 -16.52 -5.71
CA LYS A 158 13.79 -16.71 -6.44
C LYS A 158 13.84 -16.35 -7.91
N VAL A 159 14.87 -15.65 -8.37
CA VAL A 159 15.01 -15.23 -9.77
C VAL A 159 15.27 -16.44 -10.66
N THR A 160 14.49 -16.57 -11.73
CA THR A 160 14.69 -17.52 -12.81
C THR A 160 14.81 -16.78 -14.17
N ASP A 161 15.02 -17.50 -15.25
CA ASP A 161 15.04 -16.93 -16.61
C ASP A 161 13.66 -16.41 -17.08
N LYS A 162 12.59 -16.72 -16.34
CA LYS A 162 11.23 -16.24 -16.59
C LYS A 162 10.87 -15.00 -15.75
N THR A 163 11.69 -14.68 -14.78
CA THR A 163 11.42 -13.56 -13.88
C THR A 163 11.55 -12.25 -14.62
N LYS A 164 10.50 -11.45 -14.61
CA LYS A 164 10.45 -10.15 -15.32
C LYS A 164 10.29 -8.97 -14.38
N ILE A 165 9.50 -9.13 -13.32
CA ILE A 165 9.13 -8.03 -12.43
C ILE A 165 9.40 -8.38 -10.97
N LEU A 166 9.94 -7.41 -10.23
CA LEU A 166 9.96 -7.38 -8.78
C LEU A 166 8.96 -6.31 -8.29
N VAL A 167 7.99 -6.69 -7.46
CA VAL A 167 7.16 -5.76 -6.71
C VAL A 167 7.93 -5.32 -5.46
N LEU A 168 8.01 -4.02 -5.22
CA LEU A 168 8.70 -3.43 -4.07
C LEU A 168 7.72 -2.56 -3.26
N PRO A 169 6.99 -3.15 -2.28
CA PRO A 169 5.87 -2.52 -1.60
C PRO A 169 6.29 -1.89 -0.26
N PHE A 170 7.11 -0.83 -0.29
CA PHE A 170 7.61 -0.18 0.92
C PHE A 170 7.40 1.35 0.91
N PRO A 171 6.99 1.94 2.07
CA PRO A 171 6.68 1.32 3.37
C PRO A 171 5.55 0.30 3.29
N ASN A 172 5.71 -0.82 4.02
CA ASN A 172 4.90 -2.01 3.80
C ASN A 172 3.58 -2.02 4.59
N ASN A 173 2.53 -2.48 3.96
CA ASN A 173 1.29 -2.95 4.58
C ASN A 173 1.27 -4.50 4.46
N PRO A 174 1.29 -5.27 5.56
CA PRO A 174 0.79 -4.95 6.90
C PRO A 174 1.86 -4.58 7.94
N THR A 175 3.14 -4.73 7.65
CA THR A 175 4.18 -4.79 8.67
C THR A 175 4.63 -3.40 9.17
N GLY A 176 4.53 -2.36 8.33
CA GLY A 176 5.11 -1.06 8.60
C GLY A 176 6.63 -1.00 8.40
N ALA A 177 7.22 -2.05 7.79
CA ALA A 177 8.63 -2.07 7.45
C ALA A 177 8.97 -1.01 6.41
N VAL A 178 10.18 -0.48 6.49
CA VAL A 178 10.78 0.46 5.53
C VAL A 178 12.09 -0.10 5.02
N MET A 179 12.50 0.29 3.81
CA MET A 179 13.79 -0.06 3.25
C MET A 179 14.76 1.10 3.42
N GLY A 180 15.97 0.81 3.89
CA GLY A 180 17.06 1.77 3.91
C GLY A 180 17.72 1.91 2.55
N LYS A 181 18.55 2.96 2.41
CA LYS A 181 19.31 3.20 1.17
C LYS A 181 20.22 2.02 0.81
N GLU A 182 20.89 1.45 1.80
CA GLU A 182 21.81 0.31 1.62
C GLU A 182 21.07 -0.95 1.16
N ASP A 183 19.89 -1.23 1.73
CA ASP A 183 19.03 -2.34 1.31
C ASP A 183 18.62 -2.17 -0.17
N LEU A 184 18.19 -0.96 -0.54
CA LEU A 184 17.78 -0.65 -1.91
C LEU A 184 18.92 -0.68 -2.90
N GLU A 185 20.13 -0.24 -2.52
CA GLU A 185 21.33 -0.35 -3.36
C GLU A 185 21.72 -1.80 -3.62
N ALA A 186 21.57 -2.68 -2.63
CA ALA A 186 21.83 -4.11 -2.80
C ALA A 186 20.80 -4.75 -3.77
N ILE A 187 19.52 -4.43 -3.60
CA ILE A 187 18.45 -4.89 -4.50
C ILE A 187 18.64 -4.34 -5.92
N ALA A 188 19.00 -3.05 -6.07
CA ALA A 188 19.21 -2.44 -7.38
C ALA A 188 20.30 -3.16 -8.20
N LYS A 189 21.39 -3.59 -7.53
CA LYS A 189 22.44 -4.39 -8.19
C LYS A 189 21.89 -5.71 -8.75
N VAL A 190 21.04 -6.40 -8.00
CA VAL A 190 20.40 -7.64 -8.46
C VAL A 190 19.46 -7.37 -9.63
N VAL A 191 18.60 -6.37 -9.50
CA VAL A 191 17.64 -5.95 -10.53
C VAL A 191 18.33 -5.63 -11.84
N ILE A 192 19.44 -4.86 -11.80
CA ILE A 192 20.22 -4.51 -12.97
C ILE A 192 20.92 -5.75 -13.55
N ALA A 193 21.58 -6.57 -12.72
CA ALA A 193 22.32 -7.74 -13.17
C ALA A 193 21.43 -8.83 -13.79
N LYS A 194 20.17 -8.91 -13.37
CA LYS A 194 19.17 -9.87 -13.85
C LYS A 194 18.20 -9.27 -14.87
N ASP A 195 18.41 -8.02 -15.26
CA ASP A 195 17.58 -7.27 -16.22
C ASP A 195 16.08 -7.28 -15.85
N LEU A 196 15.78 -7.11 -14.56
CA LEU A 196 14.41 -7.06 -14.06
C LEU A 196 13.85 -5.64 -14.18
N PHE A 197 12.51 -5.55 -14.21
CA PHE A 197 11.75 -4.33 -13.96
C PHE A 197 11.25 -4.30 -12.51
N VAL A 198 10.96 -3.10 -12.00
CA VAL A 198 10.41 -2.91 -10.65
C VAL A 198 9.07 -2.20 -10.70
N ILE A 199 8.10 -2.69 -9.96
CA ILE A 199 6.89 -1.94 -9.58
C ILE A 199 7.09 -1.52 -8.13
N SER A 200 7.44 -0.23 -7.91
CA SER A 200 7.66 0.33 -6.58
C SER A 200 6.37 1.00 -6.10
N ASP A 201 5.67 0.34 -5.19
CA ASP A 201 4.47 0.92 -4.54
C ASP A 201 4.89 1.72 -3.31
N GLU A 202 4.86 3.03 -3.45
CA GLU A 202 5.31 3.99 -2.45
C GLU A 202 4.14 4.80 -1.85
N ILE A 203 2.94 4.23 -1.84
CA ILE A 203 1.72 4.91 -1.37
C ILE A 203 1.82 5.41 0.08
N TYR A 204 2.71 4.83 0.88
CA TYR A 204 2.98 5.21 2.27
C TYR A 204 4.27 6.02 2.45
N SER A 205 4.92 6.50 1.38
CA SER A 205 6.21 7.22 1.45
C SER A 205 6.22 8.37 2.46
N GLU A 206 5.15 9.19 2.49
CA GLU A 206 5.02 10.31 3.42
C GLU A 206 4.82 9.88 4.89
N LEU A 207 4.39 8.65 5.11
CA LEU A 207 4.21 8.07 6.44
C LEU A 207 5.46 7.26 6.85
N THR A 208 6.63 7.88 6.75
CA THR A 208 7.90 7.39 7.25
C THR A 208 8.30 8.18 8.49
N TYR A 209 8.60 7.49 9.61
CA TYR A 209 8.76 8.09 10.94
C TYR A 209 10.21 8.25 11.38
N ASN A 210 11.14 7.57 10.74
CA ASN A 210 12.58 7.67 11.00
C ASN A 210 13.31 8.12 9.74
N GLY A 211 13.59 9.43 9.67
CA GLY A 211 14.22 10.04 8.51
C GLY A 211 13.24 10.32 7.36
N LYS A 212 13.74 10.25 6.14
CA LYS A 212 12.96 10.41 4.91
C LYS A 212 12.88 9.08 4.17
N HIS A 213 11.76 8.86 3.49
CA HIS A 213 11.63 7.77 2.54
C HIS A 213 12.70 7.87 1.44
N VAL A 214 13.31 6.76 1.10
CA VAL A 214 14.22 6.63 -0.03
C VAL A 214 13.53 5.83 -1.12
N SER A 215 13.34 6.42 -2.27
CA SER A 215 12.78 5.71 -3.43
C SER A 215 13.88 5.02 -4.22
N ILE A 216 13.61 3.80 -4.68
CA ILE A 216 14.55 3.05 -5.53
C ILE A 216 14.85 3.78 -6.85
N VAL A 217 13.93 4.62 -7.34
CA VAL A 217 14.13 5.39 -8.58
C VAL A 217 15.22 6.46 -8.47
N SER A 218 15.63 6.81 -7.24
CA SER A 218 16.73 7.75 -7.01
C SER A 218 18.12 7.11 -7.19
N LEU A 219 18.17 5.80 -7.31
CA LEU A 219 19.43 5.06 -7.48
C LEU A 219 19.81 4.96 -8.97
N PRO A 220 21.11 4.99 -9.28
CA PRO A 220 21.59 4.90 -10.66
C PRO A 220 21.06 3.66 -11.40
N GLY A 221 20.53 3.83 -12.62
CA GLY A 221 20.01 2.76 -13.46
C GLY A 221 18.65 2.21 -13.05
N MET A 222 17.98 2.83 -12.08
CA MET A 222 16.67 2.34 -11.60
C MET A 222 15.49 3.12 -12.17
N LYS A 223 15.65 4.41 -12.51
CA LYS A 223 14.56 5.19 -13.11
C LYS A 223 14.06 4.58 -14.43
N GLU A 224 14.98 4.05 -15.23
CA GLU A 224 14.71 3.53 -16.58
C GLU A 224 14.01 2.15 -16.56
N ARG A 225 13.90 1.51 -15.40
CA ARG A 225 13.31 0.18 -15.23
C ARG A 225 12.30 0.07 -14.10
N THR A 226 11.84 1.19 -13.56
CA THR A 226 10.90 1.22 -12.46
C THR A 226 9.62 1.96 -12.82
N ILE A 227 8.48 1.35 -12.52
CA ILE A 227 7.20 2.05 -12.41
C ILE A 227 7.03 2.43 -10.93
N LEU A 228 7.21 3.71 -10.64
CA LEU A 228 6.91 4.30 -9.34
C LEU A 228 5.41 4.53 -9.24
N ILE A 229 4.78 3.94 -8.24
CA ILE A 229 3.35 4.11 -7.95
C ILE A 229 3.20 4.85 -6.63
N ASN A 230 2.36 5.88 -6.63
CA ASN A 230 2.00 6.62 -5.43
C ASN A 230 0.60 7.22 -5.59
N GLY A 231 0.14 8.02 -4.62
CA GLY A 231 -1.19 8.62 -4.69
C GLY A 231 -1.54 9.43 -3.46
N PHE A 232 -2.80 9.83 -3.41
CA PHE A 232 -3.29 10.83 -2.45
C PHE A 232 -4.03 10.19 -1.26
N SER A 233 -4.34 8.91 -1.36
CA SER A 233 -5.21 8.21 -0.40
C SER A 233 -4.69 8.28 1.03
N LYS A 234 -3.37 8.17 1.25
CA LYS A 234 -2.78 8.02 2.59
C LYS A 234 -2.19 9.32 3.11
N ALA A 235 -1.35 9.96 2.30
CA ALA A 235 -0.68 11.21 2.68
C ALA A 235 -1.66 12.36 2.92
N TYR A 236 -2.72 12.45 2.11
CA TYR A 236 -3.67 13.58 2.13
C TYR A 236 -5.07 13.18 2.62
N ALA A 237 -5.23 12.00 3.22
CA ALA A 237 -6.54 11.49 3.65
C ALA A 237 -7.61 11.54 2.53
N MET A 238 -7.24 11.11 1.32
CA MET A 238 -8.08 11.17 0.12
C MET A 238 -8.49 9.78 -0.39
N THR A 239 -8.81 8.84 0.49
CA THR A 239 -9.14 7.45 0.11
C THR A 239 -10.35 7.38 -0.80
N GLY A 240 -11.43 8.08 -0.48
CA GLY A 240 -12.69 8.12 -1.23
C GLY A 240 -12.61 8.91 -2.56
N TRP A 241 -11.58 9.73 -2.77
CA TRP A 241 -11.37 10.51 -4.00
C TRP A 241 -10.88 9.67 -5.17
N ARG A 242 -10.39 8.46 -4.89
CA ARG A 242 -9.92 7.50 -5.89
C ARG A 242 -8.89 8.10 -6.84
N LEU A 243 -7.77 8.61 -6.32
CA LEU A 243 -6.72 9.21 -7.13
C LEU A 243 -5.33 8.72 -6.74
N GLY A 244 -4.54 8.38 -7.77
CA GLY A 244 -3.14 8.00 -7.70
C GLY A 244 -2.41 8.37 -8.97
N TYR A 245 -1.15 7.98 -9.05
CA TYR A 245 -0.34 8.20 -10.24
C TYR A 245 0.75 7.14 -10.38
N ALA A 246 1.19 6.95 -11.63
CA ALA A 246 2.36 6.18 -11.97
C ALA A 246 3.38 7.08 -12.68
N CYS A 247 4.66 6.89 -12.36
CA CYS A 247 5.78 7.51 -13.06
C CYS A 247 6.74 6.44 -13.53
N GLY A 248 7.28 6.58 -14.76
CA GLY A 248 8.19 5.58 -15.31
C GLY A 248 8.54 5.82 -16.76
N PRO A 249 9.17 4.84 -17.43
CA PRO A 249 9.55 4.94 -18.84
C PRO A 249 8.35 5.22 -19.75
N GLU A 250 8.51 6.17 -20.68
CA GLU A 250 7.47 6.60 -21.62
C GLU A 250 6.83 5.43 -22.37
N GLU A 251 7.64 4.47 -22.80
CA GLU A 251 7.19 3.31 -23.57
C GLU A 251 6.23 2.40 -22.79
N ILE A 252 6.47 2.21 -21.49
CA ILE A 252 5.61 1.41 -20.60
C ILE A 252 4.33 2.20 -20.29
N LEU A 253 4.46 3.47 -19.89
CA LEU A 253 3.30 4.30 -19.55
C LEU A 253 2.35 4.47 -20.73
N LYS A 254 2.83 4.54 -21.96
CA LYS A 254 1.97 4.55 -23.17
C LYS A 254 1.07 3.31 -23.26
N GLN A 255 1.58 2.13 -22.86
CA GLN A 255 0.78 0.91 -22.89
C GLN A 255 -0.23 0.90 -21.72
N MET A 256 0.17 1.35 -20.53
CA MET A 256 -0.75 1.51 -19.40
C MET A 256 -1.90 2.47 -19.74
N VAL A 257 -1.61 3.63 -20.32
CA VAL A 257 -2.62 4.61 -20.77
C VAL A 257 -3.55 4.00 -21.82
N LYS A 258 -3.05 3.16 -22.73
CA LYS A 258 -3.86 2.46 -23.73
C LYS A 258 -4.91 1.55 -23.08
N ILE A 259 -4.57 0.82 -22.03
CA ILE A 259 -5.53 -0.03 -21.30
C ILE A 259 -6.52 0.85 -20.54
N HIS A 260 -6.02 1.85 -19.82
CA HIS A 260 -6.83 2.80 -19.05
C HIS A 260 -7.91 3.49 -19.89
N GLN A 261 -7.56 4.00 -21.09
CA GLN A 261 -8.52 4.72 -21.93
C GLN A 261 -9.72 3.86 -22.35
N PHE A 262 -9.53 2.55 -22.50
CA PHE A 262 -10.64 1.65 -22.87
C PHE A 262 -11.46 1.18 -21.66
N ALA A 263 -10.88 1.20 -20.45
CA ALA A 263 -11.55 0.74 -19.24
C ALA A 263 -12.23 1.90 -18.47
N ILE A 264 -11.53 3.02 -18.30
CA ILE A 264 -11.89 4.11 -17.39
C ILE A 264 -12.02 5.45 -18.10
N MET A 265 -11.33 5.67 -19.22
CA MET A 265 -11.22 6.92 -19.97
C MET A 265 -10.27 7.93 -19.29
N CYS A 266 -10.59 8.43 -18.10
CA CYS A 266 -9.73 9.27 -17.27
C CYS A 266 -10.12 9.17 -15.80
N ALA A 267 -9.21 9.51 -14.91
CA ALA A 267 -9.49 9.62 -13.48
C ALA A 267 -10.52 10.74 -13.19
N PRO A 268 -11.25 10.71 -12.05
CA PRO A 268 -12.27 11.72 -11.73
C PRO A 268 -11.73 13.14 -11.77
N THR A 269 -12.34 14.00 -12.58
CA THR A 269 -11.86 15.35 -12.85
C THR A 269 -11.80 16.21 -11.59
N THR A 270 -12.83 16.19 -10.75
CA THR A 270 -12.87 16.93 -9.48
C THR A 270 -11.72 16.53 -8.56
N SER A 271 -11.43 15.22 -8.46
CA SER A 271 -10.32 14.72 -7.66
C SER A 271 -8.97 15.22 -8.16
N GLN A 272 -8.81 15.37 -9.47
CA GLN A 272 -7.58 15.88 -10.05
C GLN A 272 -7.32 17.35 -9.71
N TYR A 273 -8.36 18.21 -9.70
CA TYR A 273 -8.22 19.60 -9.26
C TYR A 273 -7.86 19.68 -7.78
N ALA A 274 -8.55 18.94 -6.93
CA ALA A 274 -8.24 18.84 -5.51
C ALA A 274 -6.79 18.36 -5.26
N ALA A 275 -6.30 17.44 -6.07
CA ALA A 275 -4.93 16.91 -5.95
C ALA A 275 -3.85 17.93 -6.37
N VAL A 276 -4.15 18.83 -7.29
CA VAL A 276 -3.26 19.97 -7.60
C VAL A 276 -3.02 20.81 -6.35
N GLU A 277 -4.09 21.13 -5.63
CA GLU A 277 -4.02 21.87 -4.37
C GLU A 277 -3.25 21.09 -3.31
N ALA A 278 -3.51 19.79 -3.17
CA ALA A 278 -2.82 18.92 -2.24
C ALA A 278 -1.28 18.95 -2.43
N LEU A 279 -0.81 18.83 -3.68
CA LEU A 279 0.64 18.84 -3.97
C LEU A 279 1.28 20.23 -3.84
N LYS A 280 0.53 21.30 -4.04
CA LYS A 280 1.04 22.67 -3.91
C LYS A 280 1.12 23.14 -2.47
N ASN A 281 0.13 22.82 -1.65
CA ASN A 281 -0.08 23.47 -0.36
C ASN A 281 -0.30 22.49 0.81
N GLY A 282 -0.37 21.17 0.59
CA GLY A 282 -0.72 20.19 1.62
C GLY A 282 0.44 19.62 2.44
N ASP A 283 1.68 20.09 2.26
CA ASP A 283 2.85 19.51 2.95
C ASP A 283 2.76 19.64 4.48
N GLU A 284 2.17 20.74 4.99
CA GLU A 284 1.99 20.95 6.43
C GLU A 284 0.92 20.03 7.01
N ASP A 285 -0.18 19.78 6.30
CA ASP A 285 -1.20 18.83 6.72
C ASP A 285 -0.63 17.41 6.81
N VAL A 286 0.16 17.02 5.82
CA VAL A 286 0.87 15.72 5.82
C VAL A 286 1.80 15.61 7.03
N ARG A 287 2.55 16.67 7.35
CA ARG A 287 3.43 16.71 8.53
C ARG A 287 2.65 16.51 9.81
N ILE A 288 1.55 17.24 10.00
CA ILE A 288 0.70 17.16 11.21
C ILE A 288 0.12 15.74 11.35
N MET A 289 -0.47 15.18 10.30
CA MET A 289 -1.03 13.83 10.34
C MET A 289 0.04 12.77 10.62
N ARG A 290 1.23 12.89 10.01
CA ARG A 290 2.35 11.98 10.25
C ARG A 290 2.84 12.03 11.70
N GLU A 291 2.94 13.22 12.31
CA GLU A 291 3.34 13.38 13.71
C GLU A 291 2.33 12.72 14.65
N GLU A 292 1.03 12.91 14.39
CA GLU A 292 -0.02 12.27 15.18
C GLU A 292 0.02 10.74 15.04
N TYR A 293 0.19 10.21 13.82
CA TYR A 293 0.37 8.76 13.64
C TYR A 293 1.60 8.23 14.36
N ASN A 294 2.72 8.97 14.35
CA ASN A 294 3.91 8.56 15.08
C ASN A 294 3.70 8.57 16.61
N HIS A 295 2.87 9.48 17.14
CA HIS A 295 2.47 9.47 18.54
C HIS A 295 1.66 8.21 18.88
N ARG A 296 0.66 7.87 18.08
CA ARG A 296 -0.17 6.67 18.24
C ARG A 296 0.63 5.39 18.10
N ARG A 297 1.56 5.34 17.14
CA ARG A 297 2.52 4.24 16.96
C ARG A 297 3.29 3.97 18.25
N ARG A 298 3.91 5.00 18.82
CA ARG A 298 4.68 4.87 20.06
C ARG A 298 3.82 4.45 21.24
N TYR A 299 2.58 4.94 21.33
CA TYR A 299 1.63 4.48 22.34
C TYR A 299 1.39 2.96 22.22
N LEU A 300 1.06 2.43 21.03
CA LEU A 300 0.81 1.00 20.86
C LEU A 300 2.04 0.15 21.16
N LEU A 301 3.23 0.56 20.75
CA LEU A 301 4.46 -0.17 21.05
C LEU A 301 4.73 -0.28 22.56
N ASN A 302 4.46 0.78 23.32
CA ASN A 302 4.55 0.77 24.78
C ASN A 302 3.51 -0.19 25.40
N GLU A 303 2.27 -0.18 24.89
CA GLU A 303 1.23 -1.10 25.34
C GLU A 303 1.59 -2.56 25.02
N PHE A 304 2.09 -2.87 23.84
CA PHE A 304 2.53 -4.23 23.50
C PHE A 304 3.67 -4.69 24.40
N LYS A 305 4.64 -3.83 24.70
CA LYS A 305 5.69 -4.14 25.67
C LYS A 305 5.11 -4.45 27.07
N ARG A 306 4.13 -3.66 27.54
CA ARG A 306 3.43 -3.88 28.82
C ARG A 306 2.68 -5.21 28.84
N LEU A 307 2.03 -5.58 27.71
CA LEU A 307 1.28 -6.81 27.55
C LEU A 307 2.17 -8.04 27.22
N GLY A 308 3.46 -7.81 27.05
CA GLY A 308 4.39 -8.88 26.67
C GLY A 308 4.12 -9.43 25.25
N LEU A 309 3.57 -8.64 24.34
CA LEU A 309 3.37 -8.99 22.93
C LEU A 309 4.60 -8.56 22.12
N PRO A 310 5.37 -9.49 21.56
CA PRO A 310 6.49 -9.13 20.69
C PRO A 310 5.98 -8.40 19.45
N CYS A 311 6.61 -7.27 19.14
CA CYS A 311 6.35 -6.52 17.92
C CYS A 311 7.65 -5.83 17.52
N PHE A 312 8.10 -6.01 16.26
CA PHE A 312 9.18 -5.18 15.76
C PHE A 312 8.72 -3.72 15.66
N GLU A 313 9.63 -2.78 15.69
CA GLU A 313 9.31 -1.36 15.62
C GLU A 313 9.11 -0.93 14.16
N PRO A 314 7.87 -0.69 13.68
CA PRO A 314 7.61 -0.25 12.32
C PRO A 314 7.95 1.24 12.18
N PHE A 315 8.63 1.61 11.10
CA PHE A 315 8.96 3.00 10.81
C PHE A 315 8.19 3.57 9.62
N GLY A 316 7.20 2.83 9.10
CA GLY A 316 6.37 3.28 7.98
C GLY A 316 4.90 2.89 8.09
N ALA A 317 4.08 3.45 7.21
CA ALA A 317 2.63 3.27 7.14
C ALA A 317 1.92 3.66 8.46
N PHE A 318 0.76 3.07 8.74
CA PHE A 318 0.04 3.24 10.01
C PHE A 318 -0.43 1.89 10.59
N TYR A 319 0.45 0.89 10.52
CA TYR A 319 0.18 -0.46 11.01
C TYR A 319 1.26 -0.93 11.97
N VAL A 320 0.85 -1.79 12.90
CA VAL A 320 1.73 -2.64 13.71
C VAL A 320 1.38 -4.10 13.45
N PHE A 321 2.39 -4.96 13.55
CA PHE A 321 2.27 -6.39 13.21
C PHE A 321 2.81 -7.27 14.34
N PRO A 322 2.16 -7.25 15.54
CA PRO A 322 2.62 -8.02 16.69
C PRO A 322 2.46 -9.52 16.49
N SER A 323 3.41 -10.28 17.07
CA SER A 323 3.41 -11.74 17.10
C SER A 323 2.49 -12.28 18.17
N ILE A 324 1.67 -13.28 17.80
CA ILE A 324 0.78 -14.02 18.71
C ILE A 324 1.22 -15.48 18.87
N LYS A 325 2.38 -15.85 18.33
CA LYS A 325 2.89 -17.24 18.31
C LYS A 325 2.91 -17.89 19.69
N LYS A 326 3.19 -17.09 20.74
CA LYS A 326 3.26 -17.59 22.13
C LYS A 326 1.94 -18.16 22.67
N PHE A 327 0.80 -17.83 22.07
CA PHE A 327 -0.52 -18.32 22.52
C PHE A 327 -0.92 -19.66 21.90
N GLY A 328 -0.15 -20.19 20.93
CA GLY A 328 -0.41 -21.48 20.31
C GLY A 328 -1.70 -21.58 19.50
N MET A 329 -2.29 -20.42 19.14
CA MET A 329 -3.47 -20.32 18.30
C MET A 329 -3.09 -19.88 16.89
N SER A 330 -3.88 -20.27 15.90
CA SER A 330 -3.76 -19.66 14.56
C SER A 330 -4.17 -18.20 14.57
N SER A 331 -3.67 -17.41 13.60
CA SER A 331 -4.03 -16.01 13.45
C SER A 331 -5.53 -15.80 13.27
N ASP A 332 -6.19 -16.67 12.52
CA ASP A 332 -7.63 -16.65 12.30
C ASP A 332 -8.43 -16.96 13.57
N GLU A 333 -7.98 -17.98 14.35
CA GLU A 333 -8.63 -18.33 15.61
C GLU A 333 -8.50 -17.19 16.62
N PHE A 334 -7.31 -16.62 16.78
CA PHE A 334 -7.06 -15.49 17.67
C PHE A 334 -7.95 -14.31 17.35
N CYS A 335 -8.00 -13.87 16.06
CA CYS A 335 -8.83 -12.75 15.62
C CYS A 335 -10.33 -13.02 15.81
N THR A 336 -10.78 -14.25 15.50
CA THR A 336 -12.19 -14.63 15.63
C THR A 336 -12.63 -14.64 17.10
N ARG A 337 -11.81 -15.19 18.00
CA ARG A 337 -12.09 -15.21 19.44
C ARG A 337 -12.03 -13.81 20.03
N LEU A 338 -11.03 -13.00 19.69
CA LEU A 338 -10.90 -11.63 20.15
C LEU A 338 -12.13 -10.79 19.79
N LEU A 339 -12.64 -10.94 18.56
CA LEU A 339 -13.87 -10.26 18.14
C LEU A 339 -15.09 -10.74 18.93
N LYS A 340 -15.27 -12.04 19.09
CA LYS A 340 -16.44 -12.61 19.79
C LYS A 340 -16.45 -12.32 21.28
N GLU A 341 -15.31 -12.46 21.95
CA GLU A 341 -15.19 -12.40 23.41
C GLU A 341 -15.03 -10.95 23.92
N GLU A 342 -14.30 -10.10 23.17
CA GLU A 342 -13.96 -8.74 23.58
C GLU A 342 -14.45 -7.65 22.61
N LYS A 343 -15.15 -8.01 21.55
CA LYS A 343 -15.65 -7.07 20.53
C LYS A 343 -14.54 -6.17 19.93
N LEU A 344 -13.35 -6.73 19.74
CA LEU A 344 -12.22 -6.09 19.09
C LEU A 344 -11.86 -6.82 17.81
N ALA A 345 -11.97 -6.12 16.69
CA ALA A 345 -11.61 -6.63 15.38
C ALA A 345 -10.23 -6.16 14.95
N VAL A 346 -9.38 -7.11 14.64
CA VAL A 346 -8.06 -6.94 14.03
C VAL A 346 -7.94 -7.88 12.83
N VAL A 347 -6.94 -7.77 12.00
CA VAL A 347 -6.80 -8.60 10.79
C VAL A 347 -5.77 -9.70 11.04
N PRO A 348 -6.09 -10.98 10.76
CA PRO A 348 -5.11 -12.06 10.86
C PRO A 348 -3.99 -11.85 9.82
N GLY A 349 -2.76 -12.17 10.20
CA GLY A 349 -1.60 -12.01 9.33
C GLY A 349 -1.71 -12.83 8.04
N THR A 350 -2.37 -13.99 8.09
CA THR A 350 -2.67 -14.85 6.94
C THR A 350 -3.45 -14.16 5.82
N ALA A 351 -4.17 -13.08 6.13
CA ALA A 351 -4.83 -12.27 5.10
C ALA A 351 -3.84 -11.57 4.15
N PHE A 352 -2.55 -11.48 4.51
CA PHE A 352 -1.50 -10.81 3.73
C PHE A 352 -0.48 -11.80 3.13
N GLY A 353 -0.79 -13.08 3.18
CA GLY A 353 0.04 -14.19 2.74
C GLY A 353 0.21 -15.24 3.83
N ASP A 354 0.41 -16.50 3.44
CA ASP A 354 0.50 -17.63 4.39
C ASP A 354 1.65 -17.45 5.40
N CYS A 355 2.74 -16.77 5.02
CA CYS A 355 3.85 -16.43 5.91
C CYS A 355 3.49 -15.41 7.01
N GLY A 356 2.32 -14.79 6.94
CA GLY A 356 1.77 -13.94 8.00
C GLY A 356 1.15 -14.73 9.18
N GLU A 357 1.15 -16.07 9.13
CA GLU A 357 0.66 -16.90 10.25
C GLU A 357 1.47 -16.64 11.53
N GLY A 358 0.76 -16.56 12.65
CA GLY A 358 1.33 -16.22 13.96
C GLY A 358 1.47 -14.72 14.21
N PHE A 359 0.91 -13.89 13.33
CA PHE A 359 0.84 -12.43 13.48
C PHE A 359 -0.58 -11.90 13.30
N ILE A 360 -0.79 -10.67 13.79
CA ILE A 360 -2.02 -9.91 13.55
C ILE A 360 -1.67 -8.49 13.10
N ARG A 361 -2.47 -7.93 12.19
CA ARG A 361 -2.32 -6.52 11.82
C ARG A 361 -3.28 -5.65 12.61
N ILE A 362 -2.77 -4.59 13.21
CA ILE A 362 -3.51 -3.54 13.88
C ILE A 362 -3.20 -2.20 13.20
N SER A 363 -4.25 -1.49 12.75
CA SER A 363 -4.12 -0.12 12.26
C SER A 363 -4.16 0.85 13.44
N TYR A 364 -3.29 1.87 13.44
CA TYR A 364 -3.36 2.98 14.38
C TYR A 364 -3.89 4.29 13.76
N ALA A 365 -4.48 4.19 12.58
CA ALA A 365 -5.26 5.28 12.00
C ALA A 365 -6.65 5.35 12.65
N TYR A 366 -6.66 5.57 13.96
CA TYR A 366 -7.84 5.72 14.83
C TYR A 366 -7.52 6.66 15.99
N SER A 367 -8.54 7.31 16.55
CA SER A 367 -8.34 8.21 17.69
C SER A 367 -7.64 7.50 18.86
N LEU A 368 -6.86 8.26 19.64
CA LEU A 368 -6.14 7.71 20.78
C LEU A 368 -7.07 7.05 21.80
N ASP A 369 -8.30 7.57 21.96
CA ASP A 369 -9.28 6.99 22.89
C ASP A 369 -9.80 5.64 22.40
N ASN A 370 -10.03 5.48 21.09
CA ASN A 370 -10.34 4.18 20.50
C ASN A 370 -9.19 3.19 20.66
N LEU A 371 -7.94 3.65 20.49
CA LEU A 371 -6.76 2.80 20.69
C LEU A 371 -6.60 2.36 22.15
N LYS A 372 -6.86 3.25 23.13
CA LYS A 372 -6.84 2.91 24.57
C LYS A 372 -7.87 1.83 24.88
N LEU A 373 -9.13 2.03 24.46
CA LEU A 373 -10.20 1.06 24.66
C LEU A 373 -9.90 -0.29 23.98
N ALA A 374 -9.30 -0.25 22.78
CA ALA A 374 -8.87 -1.45 22.09
C ALA A 374 -7.77 -2.20 22.86
N MET A 375 -6.81 -1.48 23.46
CA MET A 375 -5.75 -2.12 24.27
C MET A 375 -6.29 -2.71 25.57
N GLU A 376 -7.28 -2.08 26.21
CA GLU A 376 -7.97 -2.66 27.36
C GLU A 376 -8.68 -3.99 26.99
N ARG A 377 -9.37 -4.03 25.86
CA ARG A 377 -10.01 -5.25 25.35
C ARG A 377 -9.01 -6.33 25.01
N LEU A 378 -7.90 -5.97 24.37
CA LEU A 378 -6.81 -6.90 24.06
C LEU A 378 -6.18 -7.46 25.34
N GLU A 379 -5.97 -6.64 26.36
CA GLU A 379 -5.48 -7.08 27.67
C GLU A 379 -6.43 -8.08 28.34
N ASN A 380 -7.74 -7.79 28.34
CA ASN A 380 -8.75 -8.68 28.90
C ASN A 380 -8.74 -10.05 28.19
N PHE A 381 -8.64 -10.03 26.87
CA PHE A 381 -8.53 -11.27 26.09
C PHE A 381 -7.26 -12.06 26.43
N ILE A 382 -6.10 -11.39 26.46
CA ILE A 382 -4.82 -12.03 26.80
C ILE A 382 -4.88 -12.69 28.19
N LYS A 383 -5.51 -12.04 29.19
CA LYS A 383 -5.68 -12.61 30.54
C LYS A 383 -6.55 -13.86 30.57
N LYS A 384 -7.48 -14.02 29.63
CA LYS A 384 -8.35 -15.20 29.52
C LYS A 384 -7.67 -16.40 28.85
N ILE A 385 -6.70 -16.15 27.97
CA ILE A 385 -6.05 -17.19 27.16
C ILE A 385 -4.67 -17.60 27.69
N ASN A 386 -4.10 -16.88 28.67
CA ASN A 386 -2.92 -17.29 29.44
C ASN A 386 -3.33 -18.20 30.58
#